data_bc1a742003c46f4a0a95840fbaf00130
#
_entry.id   bc1a742003c46f4a0a95840fbaf00130
#
_cell.length_a   1.000
_cell.length_b   1.000
_cell.length_c   1.000
_cell.angle_alpha   90.00
_cell.angle_beta   90.00
_cell.angle_gamma   90.00
#
_symmetry.space_group_name_H-M   'P 1'
#
loop_
_entity.id
_entity.type
_entity.pdbx_description
1 polymer ?
#
loop_
_entity_poly.entity_id
_entity_poly.type
_entity_poly.pdbx_seq_one_letter_code
_entity_poly.pdbx_strand_id
1 'polypeptide(L)'
;MSYEKAFEALKEGDFKAASALLEKAAEETGFESDLINHAYTLALYRAGEKDQLAQAAFRIGESLVDTDPGSAMDYFQRAFLGSPDGLNAAKMSRIAEIFALWTAPKDTSEQIAHPVRKVAHIVGSLAASHPTAAYVRMLALSLKQHGIESVVFTTEWSSSWFVNPAGESETQNLDPGCEVVIASVDGDFNERAQRIAASIRAYGRDVAFYHAGLREQITTRVATFRPAPIQVYAGRPGETAAAPFDVLAGALPASDIEERMQANPPSTRQGMGLESAASVSATFGNLQKVGGSGYLHALGEILQRFPKHFHLFAGSGDVKAIRAYLHAEGVLPRVRFLGAMSDVASVMGVVDIYLASFPHPGDTALLDAVGAGKPVVALRYPPGTPYNANAEMVGVPELLASREAEYSEIAMRLIRDREAREKAAAAVLARFQKEFHPSSLGPRYLRLVEEVRENH
;
A
#
# COMPACT_ATOMS: atom_id res chain seq x y z
N MET A 1 39.11 -18.85 -9.13
CA MET A 1 39.73 -17.77 -9.96
C MET A 1 38.75 -16.70 -10.47
N SER A 2 37.50 -16.99 -10.78
CA SER A 2 36.56 -15.93 -11.21
C SER A 2 36.04 -15.09 -10.04
N TYR A 3 35.76 -15.70 -8.89
CA TYR A 3 35.23 -15.00 -7.72
C TYR A 3 36.25 -14.09 -6.99
N GLU A 4 37.57 -14.40 -7.02
CA GLU A 4 38.58 -13.49 -6.44
C GLU A 4 38.57 -12.13 -7.13
N LYS A 5 38.55 -12.10 -8.47
CA LYS A 5 38.39 -10.87 -9.25
C LYS A 5 37.06 -10.17 -9.00
N ALA A 6 36.02 -10.93 -8.76
CA ALA A 6 34.70 -10.37 -8.46
C ALA A 6 34.69 -9.67 -7.10
N PHE A 7 35.33 -10.26 -6.08
CA PHE A 7 35.47 -9.62 -4.77
C PHE A 7 36.42 -8.41 -4.78
N GLU A 8 37.42 -8.41 -5.65
CA GLU A 8 38.27 -7.21 -5.89
C GLU A 8 37.45 -6.07 -6.50
N ALA A 9 36.67 -6.35 -7.55
CA ALA A 9 35.78 -5.37 -8.17
C ALA A 9 34.70 -4.82 -7.17
N LEU A 10 34.18 -5.66 -6.27
CA LEU A 10 33.30 -5.19 -5.19
C LEU A 10 34.00 -4.20 -4.25
N LYS A 11 35.27 -4.46 -3.88
CA LYS A 11 36.07 -3.57 -3.01
C LYS A 11 36.39 -2.25 -3.69
N GLU A 12 36.62 -2.28 -5.00
CA GLU A 12 36.89 -1.11 -5.82
C GLU A 12 35.63 -0.29 -6.16
N GLY A 13 34.44 -0.82 -5.84
CA GLY A 13 33.14 -0.18 -6.13
C GLY A 13 32.66 -0.34 -7.57
N ASP A 14 33.32 -1.18 -8.38
CA ASP A 14 32.85 -1.56 -9.72
C ASP A 14 31.78 -2.66 -9.62
N PHE A 15 30.59 -2.26 -9.18
CA PHE A 15 29.49 -3.18 -8.93
C PHE A 15 28.96 -3.85 -10.21
N LYS A 16 29.11 -3.22 -11.39
CA LYS A 16 28.72 -3.81 -12.66
C LYS A 16 29.66 -4.94 -13.09
N ALA A 17 30.96 -4.70 -13.03
CA ALA A 17 31.93 -5.76 -13.30
C ALA A 17 31.82 -6.89 -12.28
N ALA A 18 31.65 -6.56 -11.00
CA ALA A 18 31.47 -7.52 -9.94
C ALA A 18 30.23 -8.40 -10.17
N SER A 19 29.08 -7.82 -10.52
CA SER A 19 27.84 -8.59 -10.75
C SER A 19 27.98 -9.58 -11.91
N ALA A 20 28.59 -9.18 -13.01
CA ALA A 20 28.82 -10.08 -14.16
C ALA A 20 29.74 -11.27 -13.84
N LEU A 21 30.77 -11.05 -13.02
CA LEU A 21 31.68 -12.11 -12.59
C LEU A 21 31.01 -13.04 -11.56
N LEU A 22 30.20 -12.48 -10.66
CA LEU A 22 29.49 -13.24 -9.62
C LEU A 22 28.32 -14.03 -10.19
N GLU A 23 27.65 -13.54 -11.23
CA GLU A 23 26.65 -14.31 -11.96
C GLU A 23 27.21 -15.63 -12.45
N LYS A 24 28.33 -15.55 -13.17
CA LYS A 24 29.01 -16.74 -13.67
C LYS A 24 29.45 -17.69 -12.55
N ALA A 25 29.98 -17.15 -11.45
CA ALA A 25 30.39 -17.95 -10.30
C ALA A 25 29.18 -18.61 -9.60
N ALA A 26 28.05 -17.93 -9.48
CA ALA A 26 26.82 -18.47 -8.91
C ALA A 26 26.26 -19.61 -9.78
N GLU A 27 26.29 -19.46 -11.10
CA GLU A 27 25.87 -20.50 -12.04
C GLU A 27 26.80 -21.73 -12.00
N GLU A 28 28.12 -21.49 -11.92
CA GLU A 28 29.14 -22.56 -11.80
C GLU A 28 28.97 -23.39 -10.50
N THR A 29 28.47 -22.78 -9.43
CA THR A 29 28.17 -23.46 -8.15
C THR A 29 26.75 -23.98 -8.04
N GLY A 30 25.92 -23.85 -9.09
CA GLY A 30 24.51 -24.23 -9.06
C GLY A 30 23.69 -23.48 -7.98
N PHE A 31 24.12 -22.29 -7.62
CA PHE A 31 23.55 -21.45 -6.54
C PHE A 31 23.63 -22.06 -5.13
N GLU A 32 24.53 -23.02 -4.91
CA GLU A 32 24.72 -23.65 -3.58
C GLU A 32 25.56 -22.78 -2.61
N SER A 33 26.34 -21.81 -3.13
CA SER A 33 27.20 -20.96 -2.30
C SER A 33 26.49 -19.69 -1.84
N ASP A 34 26.04 -19.65 -0.58
CA ASP A 34 25.38 -18.49 -0.01
C ASP A 34 26.24 -17.22 -0.07
N LEU A 35 27.57 -17.33 0.16
CA LEU A 35 28.50 -16.21 0.05
C LEU A 35 28.48 -15.59 -1.36
N ILE A 36 28.54 -16.43 -2.41
CA ILE A 36 28.53 -15.96 -3.80
C ILE A 36 27.17 -15.38 -4.15
N ASN A 37 26.09 -16.03 -3.78
CA ASN A 37 24.72 -15.59 -4.00
C ASN A 37 24.44 -14.24 -3.34
N HIS A 38 24.88 -14.09 -2.08
CA HIS A 38 24.76 -12.82 -1.36
C HIS A 38 25.55 -11.71 -2.03
N ALA A 39 26.81 -11.95 -2.37
CA ALA A 39 27.67 -10.98 -3.04
C ALA A 39 27.09 -10.58 -4.41
N TYR A 40 26.54 -11.53 -5.16
CA TYR A 40 25.90 -11.28 -6.47
C TYR A 40 24.70 -10.36 -6.35
N THR A 41 23.77 -10.69 -5.46
CA THR A 41 22.57 -9.86 -5.26
C THR A 41 22.91 -8.48 -4.69
N LEU A 42 23.93 -8.37 -3.84
CA LEU A 42 24.43 -7.09 -3.32
C LEU A 42 25.06 -6.24 -4.44
N ALA A 43 25.84 -6.85 -5.33
CA ALA A 43 26.43 -6.15 -6.47
C ALA A 43 25.36 -5.57 -7.40
N LEU A 44 24.35 -6.35 -7.74
CA LEU A 44 23.21 -5.89 -8.54
C LEU A 44 22.44 -4.74 -7.88
N TYR A 45 22.21 -4.85 -6.57
CA TYR A 45 21.58 -3.79 -5.80
C TYR A 45 22.38 -2.49 -5.83
N ARG A 46 23.69 -2.56 -5.58
CA ARG A 46 24.60 -1.41 -5.58
C ARG A 46 24.81 -0.82 -6.97
N ALA A 47 24.72 -1.63 -8.02
CA ALA A 47 24.75 -1.18 -9.42
C ALA A 47 23.45 -0.50 -9.86
N GLY A 48 22.36 -0.62 -9.07
CA GLY A 48 21.03 -0.11 -9.44
C GLY A 48 20.28 -0.98 -10.46
N GLU A 49 20.76 -2.19 -10.73
CA GLU A 49 20.21 -3.13 -11.72
C GLU A 49 19.00 -3.90 -11.14
N LYS A 50 17.91 -3.16 -10.87
CA LYS A 50 16.74 -3.65 -10.11
C LYS A 50 16.06 -4.86 -10.73
N ASP A 51 15.86 -4.87 -12.06
CA ASP A 51 15.18 -5.98 -12.74
C ASP A 51 16.05 -7.24 -12.76
N GLN A 52 17.37 -7.08 -12.92
CA GLN A 52 18.32 -8.20 -12.84
C GLN A 52 18.39 -8.74 -11.41
N LEU A 53 18.37 -7.88 -10.39
CA LEU A 53 18.29 -8.29 -8.99
C LEU A 53 17.03 -9.12 -8.73
N ALA A 54 15.86 -8.67 -9.21
CA ALA A 54 14.61 -9.41 -9.04
C ALA A 54 14.67 -10.81 -9.67
N GLN A 55 15.24 -10.91 -10.86
CA GLN A 55 15.36 -12.19 -11.58
C GLN A 55 16.41 -13.11 -10.95
N ALA A 56 17.58 -12.59 -10.58
CA ALA A 56 18.64 -13.35 -9.95
C ALA A 56 18.21 -13.90 -8.59
N ALA A 57 17.65 -13.03 -7.74
CA ALA A 57 17.18 -13.43 -6.42
C ALA A 57 16.04 -14.47 -6.52
N PHE A 58 15.11 -14.32 -7.49
CA PHE A 58 14.09 -15.34 -7.72
C PHE A 58 14.70 -16.70 -8.08
N ARG A 59 15.67 -16.76 -9.03
CA ARG A 59 16.35 -18.00 -9.43
C ARG A 59 17.06 -18.66 -8.25
N ILE A 60 17.78 -17.89 -7.46
CA ILE A 60 18.49 -18.40 -6.27
C ILE A 60 17.47 -18.96 -5.27
N GLY A 61 16.41 -18.21 -4.96
CA GLY A 61 15.36 -18.66 -4.06
C GLY A 61 14.74 -19.98 -4.52
N GLU A 62 14.43 -20.11 -5.82
CA GLU A 62 13.85 -21.32 -6.37
C GLU A 62 14.79 -22.53 -6.27
N SER A 63 16.11 -22.34 -6.43
CA SER A 63 17.10 -23.45 -6.29
C SER A 63 17.22 -23.94 -4.84
N LEU A 64 16.88 -23.12 -3.86
CA LEU A 64 17.03 -23.42 -2.43
C LEU A 64 15.75 -23.97 -1.77
N VAL A 65 14.61 -23.99 -2.47
CA VAL A 65 13.29 -24.36 -1.90
C VAL A 65 13.30 -25.68 -1.13
N ASP A 66 13.95 -26.70 -1.68
CA ASP A 66 13.94 -28.04 -1.13
C ASP A 66 15.08 -28.29 -0.12
N THR A 67 16.17 -27.53 -0.20
CA THR A 67 17.38 -27.74 0.61
C THR A 67 17.49 -26.79 1.79
N ASP A 68 17.13 -25.51 1.59
CA ASP A 68 17.15 -24.45 2.60
C ASP A 68 15.99 -23.47 2.42
N PRO A 69 14.78 -23.82 2.91
CA PRO A 69 13.60 -22.97 2.81
C PRO A 69 13.77 -21.59 3.46
N GLY A 70 14.64 -21.47 4.48
CA GLY A 70 14.92 -20.20 5.15
C GLY A 70 15.62 -19.23 4.20
N SER A 71 16.72 -19.64 3.62
CA SER A 71 17.45 -18.84 2.62
C SER A 71 16.61 -18.60 1.36
N ALA A 72 15.83 -19.60 0.91
CA ALA A 72 14.93 -19.43 -0.23
C ALA A 72 13.98 -18.23 -0.03
N MET A 73 13.41 -18.11 1.16
CA MET A 73 12.52 -16.98 1.49
C MET A 73 13.24 -15.63 1.50
N ASP A 74 14.45 -15.57 2.03
CA ASP A 74 15.25 -14.33 2.01
C ASP A 74 15.52 -13.88 0.57
N TYR A 75 15.86 -14.80 -0.32
CA TYR A 75 16.07 -14.48 -1.73
C TYR A 75 14.77 -14.09 -2.44
N PHE A 76 13.65 -14.71 -2.17
CA PHE A 76 12.35 -14.24 -2.70
C PHE A 76 12.03 -12.84 -2.20
N GLN A 77 12.33 -12.51 -0.94
CA GLN A 77 12.18 -11.16 -0.43
C GLN A 77 13.06 -10.14 -1.18
N ARG A 78 14.32 -10.50 -1.47
CA ARG A 78 15.22 -9.66 -2.27
C ARG A 78 14.69 -9.45 -3.69
N ALA A 79 14.06 -10.46 -4.28
CA ALA A 79 13.44 -10.34 -5.60
C ALA A 79 12.34 -9.26 -5.61
N PHE A 80 11.51 -9.18 -4.58
CA PHE A 80 10.50 -8.13 -4.45
C PHE A 80 11.10 -6.73 -4.19
N LEU A 81 12.22 -6.65 -3.48
CA LEU A 81 12.93 -5.39 -3.24
C LEU A 81 13.61 -4.86 -4.50
N GLY A 82 14.02 -5.73 -5.39
CA GLY A 82 14.63 -5.36 -6.66
C GLY A 82 13.64 -4.61 -7.54
N SER A 83 12.69 -5.29 -8.09
CA SER A 83 11.62 -4.72 -8.90
C SER A 83 10.38 -5.61 -8.84
N PRO A 84 9.27 -5.13 -8.28
CA PRO A 84 8.00 -5.86 -8.33
C PRO A 84 7.55 -6.14 -9.77
N ASP A 85 7.87 -5.25 -10.70
CA ASP A 85 7.52 -5.36 -12.12
C ASP A 85 8.44 -6.35 -12.87
N GLY A 86 9.64 -6.62 -12.34
CA GLY A 86 10.56 -7.65 -12.83
C GLY A 86 10.08 -9.09 -12.54
N LEU A 87 9.11 -9.25 -11.63
CA LEU A 87 8.46 -10.51 -11.33
C LEU A 87 7.13 -10.60 -12.10
N ASN A 88 7.13 -11.34 -13.20
CA ASN A 88 5.89 -11.59 -13.96
C ASN A 88 4.89 -12.46 -13.15
N ALA A 89 3.65 -12.54 -13.64
CA ALA A 89 2.58 -13.28 -12.99
C ALA A 89 2.94 -14.75 -12.72
N ALA A 90 3.71 -15.41 -13.61
CA ALA A 90 4.12 -16.80 -13.45
C ALA A 90 5.09 -16.98 -12.26
N LYS A 91 6.05 -16.08 -12.08
CA LYS A 91 6.98 -16.10 -10.93
C LYS A 91 6.25 -15.81 -9.63
N MET A 92 5.30 -14.88 -9.62
CA MET A 92 4.44 -14.59 -8.47
C MET A 92 3.60 -15.80 -8.09
N SER A 93 3.00 -16.48 -9.08
CA SER A 93 2.25 -17.72 -8.88
C SER A 93 3.13 -18.81 -8.27
N ARG A 94 4.36 -18.96 -8.77
CA ARG A 94 5.31 -19.98 -8.27
C ARG A 94 5.68 -19.73 -6.79
N ILE A 95 5.93 -18.51 -6.38
CA ILE A 95 6.16 -18.16 -4.97
C ILE A 95 4.92 -18.52 -4.13
N ALA A 96 3.73 -18.20 -4.61
CA ALA A 96 2.48 -18.54 -3.93
C ALA A 96 2.29 -20.06 -3.78
N GLU A 97 2.63 -20.86 -4.80
CA GLU A 97 2.61 -22.33 -4.76
C GLU A 97 3.58 -22.88 -3.70
N ILE A 98 4.79 -22.32 -3.61
CA ILE A 98 5.76 -22.73 -2.59
C ILE A 98 5.21 -22.49 -1.18
N PHE A 99 4.62 -21.33 -0.92
CA PHE A 99 3.98 -21.06 0.36
C PHE A 99 2.79 -22.00 0.63
N ALA A 100 2.07 -22.41 -0.41
CA ALA A 100 0.99 -23.40 -0.28
C ALA A 100 1.51 -24.74 0.18
N LEU A 101 2.63 -25.22 -0.38
CA LEU A 101 3.29 -26.49 0.03
C LEU A 101 3.77 -26.43 1.49
N TRP A 102 4.18 -25.28 1.97
CA TRP A 102 4.64 -25.10 3.35
C TRP A 102 3.52 -24.83 4.35
N THR A 103 2.27 -24.66 3.89
CA THR A 103 1.14 -24.37 4.77
C THR A 103 0.74 -25.60 5.57
N ALA A 104 0.75 -25.49 6.89
CA ALA A 104 0.24 -26.52 7.79
C ALA A 104 -1.25 -26.77 7.51
N PRO A 105 -1.71 -28.02 7.63
CA PRO A 105 -3.13 -28.34 7.53
C PRO A 105 -3.93 -27.56 8.58
N LYS A 106 -5.16 -27.20 8.24
CA LYS A 106 -6.08 -26.57 9.19
C LYS A 106 -6.49 -27.60 10.23
N ASP A 107 -6.30 -27.24 11.50
CA ASP A 107 -6.85 -28.04 12.60
C ASP A 107 -8.34 -27.77 12.75
N THR A 108 -9.18 -28.67 12.28
CA THR A 108 -10.64 -28.56 12.36
C THR A 108 -11.17 -28.71 13.78
N SER A 109 -10.35 -29.16 14.74
CA SER A 109 -10.73 -29.22 16.15
C SER A 109 -10.68 -27.85 16.85
N GLU A 110 -10.00 -26.86 16.27
CA GLU A 110 -9.90 -25.48 16.77
C GLU A 110 -11.05 -24.60 16.29
N GLN A 111 -12.27 -25.13 16.23
CA GLN A 111 -13.44 -24.30 15.90
C GLN A 111 -13.74 -23.29 17.01
N ILE A 112 -13.95 -22.05 16.62
CA ILE A 112 -14.34 -21.00 17.58
C ILE A 112 -15.83 -21.19 17.92
N ALA A 113 -16.09 -21.79 19.08
CA ALA A 113 -17.45 -22.04 19.57
C ALA A 113 -18.14 -20.79 20.18
N HIS A 114 -17.44 -19.69 20.33
CA HIS A 114 -17.90 -18.44 20.93
C HIS A 114 -17.72 -17.27 19.95
N PRO A 115 -18.38 -16.13 20.15
CA PRO A 115 -18.11 -14.93 19.36
C PRO A 115 -16.64 -14.51 19.47
N VAL A 116 -16.08 -13.95 18.37
CA VAL A 116 -14.71 -13.44 18.34
C VAL A 116 -14.51 -12.43 19.46
N ARG A 117 -13.46 -12.60 20.26
CA ARG A 117 -13.10 -11.72 21.40
C ARG A 117 -11.68 -11.22 21.33
N LYS A 118 -10.79 -11.98 20.70
CA LYS A 118 -9.36 -11.73 20.70
C LYS A 118 -8.78 -11.85 19.31
N VAL A 119 -8.04 -10.83 18.90
CA VAL A 119 -7.42 -10.82 17.57
C VAL A 119 -5.93 -10.48 17.66
N ALA A 120 -5.17 -11.02 16.69
CA ALA A 120 -3.78 -10.65 16.46
C ALA A 120 -3.69 -9.85 15.15
N HIS A 121 -2.89 -8.80 15.13
CA HIS A 121 -2.48 -8.10 13.92
C HIS A 121 -1.01 -8.39 13.65
N ILE A 122 -0.68 -8.93 12.49
CA ILE A 122 0.69 -9.25 12.09
C ILE A 122 1.12 -8.24 11.02
N VAL A 123 2.18 -7.49 11.32
CA VAL A 123 2.70 -6.42 10.47
C VAL A 123 4.22 -6.41 10.46
N GLY A 124 4.83 -5.91 9.38
CA GLY A 124 6.28 -5.76 9.28
C GLY A 124 6.82 -4.72 10.25
N SER A 125 6.21 -3.54 10.29
CA SER A 125 6.64 -2.41 11.13
C SER A 125 5.46 -1.50 11.47
N LEU A 126 5.56 -0.83 12.63
CA LEU A 126 4.65 0.23 13.07
C LEU A 126 5.21 1.64 12.86
N ALA A 127 6.26 1.80 12.06
CA ALA A 127 6.80 3.12 11.76
C ALA A 127 5.70 4.08 11.25
N ALA A 128 5.59 5.26 11.83
CA ALA A 128 4.54 6.23 11.52
C ALA A 128 4.55 6.70 10.04
N SER A 129 5.69 6.58 9.37
CA SER A 129 5.82 6.82 7.93
C SER A 129 5.22 5.71 7.05
N HIS A 130 4.87 4.56 7.63
CA HIS A 130 4.35 3.41 6.88
C HIS A 130 2.81 3.41 6.89
N PRO A 131 2.15 3.41 5.73
CA PRO A 131 0.69 3.48 5.64
C PRO A 131 -0.04 2.36 6.40
N THR A 132 0.58 1.18 6.50
CA THR A 132 0.03 0.03 7.22
C THR A 132 -0.11 0.30 8.72
N ALA A 133 0.80 1.09 9.33
CA ALA A 133 0.73 1.40 10.75
C ALA A 133 -0.56 2.18 11.10
N ALA A 134 -0.88 3.22 10.33
CA ALA A 134 -2.12 3.99 10.50
C ALA A 134 -3.36 3.09 10.29
N TYR A 135 -3.31 2.20 9.29
CA TYR A 135 -4.41 1.27 9.02
C TYR A 135 -4.65 0.29 10.19
N VAL A 136 -3.59 -0.30 10.74
CA VAL A 136 -3.67 -1.19 11.90
C VAL A 136 -4.25 -0.46 13.11
N ARG A 137 -3.82 0.78 13.36
CA ARG A 137 -4.39 1.62 14.41
C ARG A 137 -5.90 1.82 14.24
N MET A 138 -6.35 2.21 13.04
CA MET A 138 -7.77 2.37 12.74
C MET A 138 -8.56 1.10 13.01
N LEU A 139 -8.07 -0.05 12.56
CA LEU A 139 -8.74 -1.34 12.74
C LEU A 139 -8.76 -1.76 14.22
N ALA A 140 -7.64 -1.67 14.94
CA ALA A 140 -7.56 -2.02 16.35
C ALA A 140 -8.49 -1.16 17.21
N LEU A 141 -8.54 0.15 16.97
CA LEU A 141 -9.45 1.06 17.67
C LEU A 141 -10.93 0.75 17.35
N SER A 142 -11.24 0.44 16.08
CA SER A 142 -12.59 0.06 15.68
C SER A 142 -13.02 -1.25 16.36
N LEU A 143 -12.16 -2.26 16.41
CA LEU A 143 -12.44 -3.53 17.08
C LEU A 143 -12.64 -3.34 18.58
N LYS A 144 -11.82 -2.49 19.23
CA LYS A 144 -11.95 -2.14 20.65
C LYS A 144 -13.32 -1.54 20.99
N GLN A 145 -13.89 -0.71 20.11
CA GLN A 145 -15.24 -0.16 20.28
C GLN A 145 -16.33 -1.25 20.31
N HIS A 146 -16.03 -2.44 19.78
CA HIS A 146 -16.92 -3.61 19.78
C HIS A 146 -16.53 -4.66 20.83
N GLY A 147 -15.69 -4.30 21.79
CA GLY A 147 -15.27 -5.18 22.88
C GLY A 147 -14.28 -6.27 22.45
N ILE A 148 -13.62 -6.12 21.32
CA ILE A 148 -12.60 -7.06 20.82
C ILE A 148 -11.23 -6.61 21.31
N GLU A 149 -10.50 -7.50 21.94
CA GLU A 149 -9.11 -7.31 22.37
C GLU A 149 -8.17 -7.52 21.19
N SER A 150 -7.30 -6.53 20.92
CA SER A 150 -6.29 -6.58 19.85
C SER A 150 -4.89 -6.65 20.44
N VAL A 151 -3.98 -7.40 19.80
CA VAL A 151 -2.53 -7.37 20.02
C VAL A 151 -1.84 -7.28 18.67
N VAL A 152 -0.83 -6.43 18.55
CA VAL A 152 -0.01 -6.30 17.35
C VAL A 152 1.28 -7.08 17.54
N PHE A 153 1.61 -7.94 16.58
CA PHE A 153 2.90 -8.62 16.46
C PHE A 153 3.67 -7.99 15.32
N THR A 154 4.80 -7.34 15.64
CA THR A 154 5.67 -6.80 14.59
C THR A 154 6.74 -7.83 14.23
N THR A 155 7.01 -7.97 12.95
CA THR A 155 8.09 -8.84 12.46
C THR A 155 9.43 -8.10 12.40
N GLU A 156 9.42 -6.79 12.71
CA GLU A 156 10.56 -5.86 12.57
C GLU A 156 11.19 -5.90 11.17
N TRP A 157 10.36 -6.26 10.18
CA TRP A 157 10.77 -6.27 8.80
C TRP A 157 10.49 -4.92 8.16
N SER A 158 11.52 -4.27 7.62
CA SER A 158 11.34 -3.11 6.76
C SER A 158 12.20 -3.27 5.51
N SER A 159 11.75 -2.73 4.39
CA SER A 159 12.54 -2.67 3.16
C SER A 159 13.85 -1.87 3.35
N SER A 160 13.90 -0.98 4.34
CA SER A 160 15.10 -0.23 4.72
C SER A 160 16.17 -1.12 5.36
N TRP A 161 15.82 -2.30 5.87
CA TRP A 161 16.77 -3.22 6.48
C TRP A 161 17.87 -3.69 5.52
N PHE A 162 17.53 -3.86 4.24
CA PHE A 162 18.49 -4.20 3.19
C PHE A 162 19.41 -3.01 2.82
N VAL A 163 18.90 -1.79 2.99
CA VAL A 163 19.61 -0.54 2.63
C VAL A 163 20.51 -0.07 3.75
N ASN A 164 20.11 -0.32 5.00
CA ASN A 164 20.82 0.16 6.18
C ASN A 164 20.62 -0.82 7.35
N PRO A 165 21.39 -1.94 7.40
CA PRO A 165 21.27 -2.94 8.47
C PRO A 165 21.63 -2.41 9.86
N ALA A 166 22.35 -1.28 9.92
CA ALA A 166 22.62 -0.51 11.13
C ALA A 166 21.66 0.69 11.28
N GLY A 167 20.57 0.70 10.47
CA GLY A 167 19.73 1.85 10.27
C GLY A 167 19.13 2.39 11.54
N GLU A 168 19.66 3.49 11.95
CA GLU A 168 19.03 4.49 12.79
C GLU A 168 17.86 5.10 12.01
N SER A 169 16.79 4.35 11.84
CA SER A 169 15.51 4.95 11.56
C SER A 169 14.91 5.33 12.91
N GLU A 170 15.18 6.53 13.37
CA GLU A 170 14.38 7.22 14.39
C GLU A 170 12.95 7.50 13.87
N THR A 171 12.36 6.58 13.15
CA THR A 171 10.94 6.69 12.82
C THR A 171 10.17 6.34 14.08
N GLN A 172 9.59 7.37 14.67
CA GLN A 172 8.66 7.23 15.78
C GLN A 172 7.61 6.18 15.41
N ASN A 173 7.48 5.13 16.21
CA ASN A 173 6.44 4.14 16.02
C ASN A 173 5.07 4.75 16.36
N LEU A 174 4.09 4.45 15.54
CA LEU A 174 2.71 4.85 15.79
C LEU A 174 2.13 3.95 16.90
N ASP A 175 1.53 4.55 17.92
CA ASP A 175 0.77 3.81 18.93
C ASP A 175 -0.52 3.23 18.30
N PRO A 176 -0.68 1.90 18.21
CA PRO A 176 -1.88 1.30 17.68
C PRO A 176 -3.06 1.32 18.67
N GLY A 177 -2.89 1.82 19.89
CA GLY A 177 -3.90 1.84 20.94
C GLY A 177 -4.18 0.47 21.59
N CYS A 178 -3.28 -0.48 21.44
CA CYS A 178 -3.32 -1.83 22.02
C CYS A 178 -1.90 -2.34 22.30
N GLU A 179 -1.79 -3.52 22.93
CA GLU A 179 -0.50 -4.16 23.21
C GLU A 179 0.29 -4.44 21.92
N VAL A 180 1.60 -4.22 21.99
CA VAL A 180 2.55 -4.52 20.90
C VAL A 180 3.57 -5.53 21.37
N VAL A 181 3.71 -6.62 20.65
CA VAL A 181 4.74 -7.63 20.84
C VAL A 181 5.77 -7.49 19.74
N ILE A 182 6.98 -7.08 20.10
CA ILE A 182 8.10 -6.97 19.16
C ILE A 182 8.74 -8.35 19.03
N ALA A 183 8.79 -8.87 17.80
CA ALA A 183 9.46 -10.13 17.52
C ALA A 183 10.98 -9.99 17.67
N SER A 184 11.63 -11.00 18.24
CA SER A 184 13.09 -11.07 18.24
C SER A 184 13.61 -11.10 16.80
N VAL A 185 14.64 -10.29 16.54
CA VAL A 185 15.34 -10.26 15.25
C VAL A 185 16.39 -11.37 15.13
N ASP A 186 16.63 -12.13 16.18
CA ASP A 186 17.63 -13.20 16.21
C ASP A 186 17.18 -14.45 15.46
N GLY A 187 18.13 -15.18 14.88
CA GLY A 187 17.92 -16.41 14.15
C GLY A 187 17.64 -16.19 12.67
N ASP A 188 17.58 -17.30 11.95
CA ASP A 188 17.23 -17.27 10.53
C ASP A 188 15.77 -16.88 10.32
N PHE A 189 15.41 -16.67 9.07
CA PHE A 189 14.10 -16.21 8.66
C PHE A 189 12.98 -17.18 9.07
N ASN A 190 13.23 -18.47 8.96
CA ASN A 190 12.26 -19.53 9.28
C ASN A 190 12.07 -19.67 10.79
N GLU A 191 13.17 -19.65 11.56
CA GLU A 191 13.13 -19.68 13.02
C GLU A 191 12.38 -18.48 13.61
N ARG A 192 12.58 -17.30 13.05
CA ARG A 192 11.84 -16.08 13.42
C ARG A 192 10.34 -16.26 13.18
N ALA A 193 9.96 -16.72 11.99
CA ALA A 193 8.55 -16.95 11.66
C ALA A 193 7.90 -17.99 12.59
N GLN A 194 8.62 -19.06 12.93
CA GLN A 194 8.15 -20.08 13.90
C GLN A 194 7.93 -19.48 15.29
N ARG A 195 8.87 -18.68 15.79
CA ARG A 195 8.75 -18.02 17.11
C ARG A 195 7.59 -17.05 17.18
N ILE A 196 7.37 -16.26 16.11
CA ILE A 196 6.22 -15.35 16.03
C ILE A 196 4.92 -16.17 16.04
N ALA A 197 4.84 -17.23 15.25
CA ALA A 197 3.68 -18.11 15.25
C ALA A 197 3.41 -18.76 16.63
N ALA A 198 4.46 -19.21 17.31
CA ALA A 198 4.36 -19.75 18.67
C ALA A 198 3.85 -18.69 19.66
N SER A 199 4.34 -17.45 19.57
CA SER A 199 3.88 -16.35 20.41
C SER A 199 2.39 -16.06 20.17
N ILE A 200 1.93 -16.00 18.93
CA ILE A 200 0.51 -15.78 18.61
C ILE A 200 -0.37 -16.89 19.24
N ARG A 201 0.03 -18.17 19.11
CA ARG A 201 -0.67 -19.28 19.77
C ARG A 201 -0.72 -19.13 21.29
N ALA A 202 0.40 -18.76 21.91
CA ALA A 202 0.49 -18.56 23.36
C ALA A 202 -0.46 -17.46 23.88
N TYR A 203 -0.72 -16.43 23.06
CA TYR A 203 -1.71 -15.40 23.37
C TYR A 203 -3.15 -15.87 23.19
N GLY A 204 -3.41 -17.02 22.58
CA GLY A 204 -4.75 -17.60 22.42
C GLY A 204 -5.71 -16.68 21.66
N ARG A 205 -5.38 -16.35 20.40
CA ARG A 205 -6.18 -15.46 19.56
C ARG A 205 -7.17 -16.23 18.70
N ASP A 206 -8.40 -15.71 18.58
CA ASP A 206 -9.46 -16.29 17.76
C ASP A 206 -9.17 -16.07 16.26
N VAL A 207 -8.66 -14.88 15.92
CA VAL A 207 -8.41 -14.45 14.56
C VAL A 207 -7.03 -13.79 14.44
N ALA A 208 -6.33 -14.09 13.37
CA ALA A 208 -5.09 -13.41 12.99
C ALA A 208 -5.28 -12.61 11.68
N PHE A 209 -5.07 -11.30 11.75
CA PHE A 209 -5.08 -10.39 10.60
C PHE A 209 -3.67 -10.14 10.10
N TYR A 210 -3.41 -10.44 8.84
CA TYR A 210 -2.12 -10.25 8.18
C TYR A 210 -2.17 -9.03 7.26
N HIS A 211 -1.40 -8.00 7.59
CA HIS A 211 -1.43 -6.71 6.89
C HIS A 211 -0.39 -6.58 5.78
N ALA A 212 0.39 -7.61 5.56
CA ALA A 212 1.34 -7.72 4.47
C ALA A 212 1.22 -9.08 3.78
N GLY A 213 1.56 -9.12 2.51
CA GLY A 213 1.52 -10.32 1.67
C GLY A 213 2.91 -10.78 1.26
N LEU A 214 3.02 -11.29 0.03
CA LEU A 214 4.25 -11.85 -0.52
C LEU A 214 5.44 -10.89 -0.56
N ARG A 215 5.20 -9.57 -0.46
CA ARG A 215 6.29 -8.57 -0.36
C ARG A 215 6.98 -8.57 1.00
N GLU A 216 6.28 -9.02 2.03
CA GLU A 216 6.83 -9.24 3.37
C GLU A 216 6.76 -10.74 3.68
N GLN A 217 7.71 -11.48 3.15
CA GLN A 217 7.73 -12.95 3.15
C GLN A 217 7.58 -13.54 4.55
N ILE A 218 8.21 -12.92 5.57
CA ILE A 218 8.13 -13.40 6.95
C ILE A 218 6.69 -13.40 7.47
N THR A 219 5.90 -12.38 7.16
CA THR A 219 4.49 -12.30 7.53
C THR A 219 3.68 -13.43 6.91
N THR A 220 3.90 -13.69 5.61
CA THR A 220 3.28 -14.83 4.92
C THR A 220 3.74 -16.16 5.50
N ARG A 221 5.02 -16.30 5.84
CA ARG A 221 5.55 -17.53 6.46
C ARG A 221 4.93 -17.80 7.84
N VAL A 222 4.74 -16.77 8.66
CA VAL A 222 4.00 -16.90 9.92
C VAL A 222 2.61 -17.49 9.69
N ALA A 223 1.91 -17.02 8.65
CA ALA A 223 0.58 -17.54 8.29
C ALA A 223 0.61 -19.03 7.91
N THR A 224 1.67 -19.53 7.26
CA THR A 224 1.76 -20.95 6.89
C THR A 224 1.81 -21.90 8.09
N PHE A 225 2.22 -21.42 9.27
CA PHE A 225 2.17 -22.20 10.51
C PHE A 225 0.80 -22.22 11.17
N ARG A 226 -0.18 -21.50 10.64
CA ARG A 226 -1.56 -21.41 11.14
C ARG A 226 -1.64 -21.16 12.67
N PRO A 227 -1.14 -20.02 13.16
CA PRO A 227 -1.08 -19.75 14.60
C PRO A 227 -2.42 -19.36 15.24
N ALA A 228 -3.48 -19.15 14.47
CA ALA A 228 -4.83 -18.86 14.94
C ALA A 228 -5.87 -19.68 14.15
N PRO A 229 -7.03 -20.00 14.76
CA PRO A 229 -8.11 -20.76 14.12
C PRO A 229 -8.61 -20.16 12.82
N ILE A 230 -8.72 -18.83 12.75
CA ILE A 230 -9.12 -18.10 11.55
C ILE A 230 -8.01 -17.11 11.16
N GLN A 231 -7.62 -17.15 9.91
CA GLN A 231 -6.59 -16.29 9.33
C GLN A 231 -7.15 -15.42 8.22
N VAL A 232 -7.01 -14.11 8.36
CA VAL A 232 -7.55 -13.09 7.45
C VAL A 232 -6.40 -12.34 6.79
N TYR A 233 -6.35 -12.35 5.48
CA TYR A 233 -5.49 -11.44 4.74
C TYR A 233 -6.14 -10.06 4.65
N ALA A 234 -5.48 -9.06 5.21
CA ALA A 234 -5.93 -7.66 5.28
C ALA A 234 -4.91 -6.70 4.64
N GLY A 235 -4.03 -7.21 3.78
CA GLY A 235 -3.02 -6.45 3.05
C GLY A 235 -3.51 -5.98 1.67
N ARG A 236 -2.59 -5.57 0.81
CA ARG A 236 -2.94 -5.10 -0.55
C ARG A 236 -3.53 -6.23 -1.39
N PRO A 237 -4.63 -5.99 -2.12
CA PRO A 237 -5.18 -6.98 -3.04
C PRO A 237 -4.14 -7.43 -4.09
N GLY A 238 -4.13 -8.71 -4.42
CA GLY A 238 -3.22 -9.27 -5.42
C GLY A 238 -1.78 -9.55 -4.94
N GLU A 239 -1.47 -9.27 -3.68
CA GLU A 239 -0.12 -9.49 -3.10
C GLU A 239 -0.11 -10.65 -2.08
N THR A 240 -0.92 -11.69 -2.28
CA THR A 240 -1.01 -12.80 -1.33
C THR A 240 -0.97 -14.18 -1.97
N ALA A 241 -0.44 -15.15 -1.20
CA ALA A 241 -0.70 -16.57 -1.41
C ALA A 241 -2.05 -16.92 -0.76
N ALA A 242 -2.96 -17.56 -1.49
CA ALA A 242 -4.29 -17.88 -0.97
C ALA A 242 -4.26 -18.94 0.15
N ALA A 243 -3.37 -19.91 0.04
CA ALA A 243 -3.38 -21.13 0.85
C ALA A 243 -3.35 -20.96 2.38
N PRO A 244 -2.58 -20.02 2.99
CA PRO A 244 -2.58 -19.91 4.43
C PRO A 244 -3.81 -19.15 5.02
N PHE A 245 -4.65 -18.53 4.17
CA PHE A 245 -5.72 -17.65 4.64
C PHE A 245 -7.12 -18.26 4.44
N ASP A 246 -7.97 -18.08 5.43
CA ASP A 246 -9.39 -18.47 5.36
C ASP A 246 -10.24 -17.37 4.72
N VAL A 247 -9.79 -16.11 4.84
CA VAL A 247 -10.45 -14.93 4.26
C VAL A 247 -9.43 -14.10 3.50
N LEU A 248 -9.72 -13.80 2.23
CA LEU A 248 -8.93 -12.89 1.39
C LEU A 248 -9.66 -11.54 1.26
N ALA A 249 -9.80 -10.82 2.36
CA ALA A 249 -10.52 -9.54 2.37
C ALA A 249 -9.73 -8.40 1.70
N GLY A 250 -8.40 -8.46 1.77
CA GLY A 250 -7.57 -7.31 1.50
C GLY A 250 -7.75 -6.18 2.52
N ALA A 251 -7.04 -5.07 2.33
CA ALA A 251 -7.24 -3.86 3.11
C ALA A 251 -8.56 -3.20 2.69
N LEU A 252 -9.56 -3.27 3.57
CA LEU A 252 -10.85 -2.64 3.34
C LEU A 252 -10.71 -1.12 3.36
N PRO A 253 -11.30 -0.37 2.41
CA PRO A 253 -11.15 1.09 2.35
C PRO A 253 -11.63 1.77 3.64
N ALA A 254 -10.78 2.62 4.23
CA ALA A 254 -11.10 3.50 5.35
C ALA A 254 -10.12 4.68 5.38
N SER A 255 -10.50 5.79 6.00
CA SER A 255 -9.63 6.95 6.21
C SER A 255 -9.93 7.62 7.55
N ASP A 256 -8.88 8.07 8.23
CA ASP A 256 -8.91 8.86 9.46
C ASP A 256 -8.77 10.37 9.19
N ILE A 257 -9.09 10.80 7.97
CA ILE A 257 -8.91 12.19 7.54
C ILE A 257 -9.55 13.21 8.48
N GLU A 258 -10.69 12.89 9.08
CA GLU A 258 -11.38 13.78 10.02
C GLU A 258 -10.50 14.05 11.28
N GLU A 259 -9.90 13.00 11.85
CA GLU A 259 -8.96 13.10 12.97
C GLU A 259 -7.73 13.92 12.56
N ARG A 260 -7.15 13.63 11.39
CA ARG A 260 -5.98 14.35 10.88
C ARG A 260 -6.26 15.82 10.59
N MET A 261 -7.45 16.17 10.07
CA MET A 261 -7.83 17.56 9.86
C MET A 261 -8.01 18.33 11.17
N GLN A 262 -8.46 17.66 12.24
CA GLN A 262 -8.55 18.29 13.57
C GLN A 262 -7.17 18.48 14.21
N ALA A 263 -6.25 17.57 13.99
CA ALA A 263 -4.89 17.60 14.54
C ALA A 263 -3.97 18.59 13.81
N ASN A 264 -4.23 18.85 12.52
CA ASN A 264 -3.38 19.72 11.69
C ASN A 264 -4.02 21.09 11.46
N PRO A 265 -3.28 22.20 11.67
CA PRO A 265 -3.81 23.52 11.37
C PRO A 265 -4.13 23.64 9.88
N PRO A 266 -5.33 24.15 9.52
CA PRO A 266 -5.74 24.25 8.14
C PRO A 266 -4.92 25.30 7.39
N SER A 267 -4.53 24.98 6.17
CA SER A 267 -3.97 25.94 5.23
C SER A 267 -5.03 27.00 4.88
N THR A 268 -4.57 28.21 4.58
CA THR A 268 -5.46 29.28 4.11
C THR A 268 -5.22 29.56 2.63
N ARG A 269 -6.24 30.05 1.93
CA ARG A 269 -6.09 30.49 0.53
C ARG A 269 -5.00 31.55 0.38
N GLN A 270 -4.91 32.50 1.33
CA GLN A 270 -3.87 33.52 1.35
C GLN A 270 -2.47 32.91 1.45
N GLY A 271 -2.25 32.02 2.42
CA GLY A 271 -0.94 31.35 2.59
C GLY A 271 -0.50 30.52 1.39
N MET A 272 -1.43 30.15 0.51
CA MET A 272 -1.17 29.39 -0.72
C MET A 272 -1.15 30.26 -1.99
N GLY A 273 -1.26 31.58 -1.87
CA GLY A 273 -1.34 32.47 -3.03
C GLY A 273 -2.60 32.27 -3.89
N LEU A 274 -3.73 32.00 -3.24
CA LEU A 274 -5.03 31.69 -3.86
C LEU A 274 -6.11 32.68 -3.50
N GLU A 275 -5.74 33.89 -3.09
CA GLU A 275 -6.69 34.93 -2.64
C GLU A 275 -7.70 35.33 -3.72
N SER A 276 -7.25 35.32 -4.99
CA SER A 276 -8.09 35.60 -6.15
C SER A 276 -8.96 34.44 -6.60
N ALA A 277 -8.79 33.25 -6.01
CA ALA A 277 -9.53 32.08 -6.41
C ALA A 277 -11.00 32.15 -5.99
N ALA A 278 -11.93 32.05 -6.94
CA ALA A 278 -13.35 31.87 -6.67
C ALA A 278 -13.65 30.41 -6.26
N SER A 279 -12.87 29.45 -6.79
CA SER A 279 -12.96 28.04 -6.46
C SER A 279 -11.60 27.35 -6.66
N VAL A 280 -11.40 26.24 -5.95
CA VAL A 280 -10.17 25.44 -5.98
C VAL A 280 -10.50 23.98 -6.15
N SER A 281 -9.91 23.33 -7.16
CA SER A 281 -9.90 21.87 -7.24
C SER A 281 -8.53 21.29 -6.87
N ALA A 282 -8.50 19.99 -6.55
CA ALA A 282 -7.25 19.32 -6.22
C ALA A 282 -7.21 17.89 -6.76
N THR A 283 -5.96 17.40 -6.94
CA THR A 283 -5.65 15.98 -7.18
C THR A 283 -4.36 15.66 -6.44
N PHE A 284 -4.41 14.64 -5.58
CA PHE A 284 -3.32 14.24 -4.71
C PHE A 284 -2.84 12.83 -4.98
N GLY A 285 -1.59 12.54 -4.63
CA GLY A 285 -0.96 11.22 -4.73
C GLY A 285 0.19 11.16 -5.72
N ASN A 286 0.47 9.98 -6.29
CA ASN A 286 1.51 9.84 -7.31
C ASN A 286 1.07 10.54 -8.62
N LEU A 287 1.78 11.60 -9.00
CA LEU A 287 1.43 12.43 -10.16
C LEU A 287 1.70 11.75 -11.51
N GLN A 288 2.37 10.59 -11.56
CA GLN A 288 2.43 9.77 -12.76
C GLN A 288 1.03 9.32 -13.22
N LYS A 289 0.09 9.17 -12.29
CA LYS A 289 -1.30 8.80 -12.56
C LYS A 289 -2.07 9.83 -13.37
N VAL A 290 -1.66 11.10 -13.34
CA VAL A 290 -2.31 12.21 -14.07
C VAL A 290 -1.60 12.55 -15.38
N GLY A 291 -0.51 11.88 -15.71
CA GLY A 291 0.26 12.12 -16.95
C GLY A 291 -0.45 11.67 -18.23
N GLY A 292 -1.60 11.02 -18.13
CA GLY A 292 -2.43 10.63 -19.27
C GLY A 292 -3.07 11.85 -19.95
N SER A 293 -3.10 11.87 -21.29
CA SER A 293 -3.60 12.98 -22.08
C SER A 293 -5.05 13.36 -21.77
N GLY A 294 -5.91 12.38 -21.50
CA GLY A 294 -7.33 12.61 -21.25
C GLY A 294 -7.59 13.42 -19.96
N TYR A 295 -6.91 13.07 -18.84
CA TYR A 295 -7.05 13.83 -17.61
C TYR A 295 -6.58 15.28 -17.74
N LEU A 296 -5.39 15.49 -18.34
CA LEU A 296 -4.83 16.82 -18.52
C LEU A 296 -5.66 17.66 -19.49
N HIS A 297 -6.26 17.03 -20.51
CA HIS A 297 -7.18 17.70 -21.43
C HIS A 297 -8.43 18.20 -20.69
N ALA A 298 -9.09 17.34 -19.91
CA ALA A 298 -10.25 17.71 -19.11
C ALA A 298 -9.93 18.85 -18.14
N LEU A 299 -8.78 18.78 -17.45
CA LEU A 299 -8.32 19.85 -16.56
C LEU A 299 -8.07 21.17 -17.33
N GLY A 300 -7.45 21.09 -18.53
CA GLY A 300 -7.23 22.24 -19.40
C GLY A 300 -8.53 22.95 -19.78
N GLU A 301 -9.53 22.21 -20.23
CA GLU A 301 -10.87 22.72 -20.54
C GLU A 301 -11.53 23.43 -19.35
N ILE A 302 -11.48 22.81 -18.16
CA ILE A 302 -12.04 23.38 -16.92
C ILE A 302 -11.37 24.72 -16.62
N LEU A 303 -10.04 24.75 -16.62
CA LEU A 303 -9.27 25.95 -16.30
C LEU A 303 -9.46 27.04 -17.35
N GLN A 304 -9.53 26.73 -18.64
CA GLN A 304 -9.81 27.71 -19.69
C GLN A 304 -11.19 28.35 -19.52
N ARG A 305 -12.19 27.54 -19.16
CA ARG A 305 -13.57 28.00 -18.98
C ARG A 305 -13.78 28.89 -17.76
N PHE A 306 -12.98 28.66 -16.67
CA PHE A 306 -13.12 29.37 -15.41
C PHE A 306 -11.83 30.12 -15.02
N PRO A 307 -11.66 31.39 -15.43
CA PRO A 307 -10.42 32.14 -15.19
C PRO A 307 -10.06 32.36 -13.70
N LYS A 308 -11.04 32.24 -12.79
CA LYS A 308 -10.85 32.34 -11.32
C LYS A 308 -10.85 30.99 -10.62
N HIS A 309 -10.79 29.87 -11.37
CA HIS A 309 -10.60 28.54 -10.83
C HIS A 309 -9.12 28.18 -10.79
N PHE A 310 -8.67 27.61 -9.69
CA PHE A 310 -7.30 27.13 -9.50
C PHE A 310 -7.28 25.63 -9.26
N HIS A 311 -6.17 25.00 -9.62
CA HIS A 311 -5.97 23.58 -9.37
C HIS A 311 -4.70 23.32 -8.56
N LEU A 312 -4.77 22.39 -7.58
CA LEU A 312 -3.67 21.99 -6.73
C LEU A 312 -3.25 20.55 -7.05
N PHE A 313 -1.97 20.37 -7.32
CA PHE A 313 -1.33 19.06 -7.34
C PHE A 313 -0.46 18.89 -6.10
N ALA A 314 -0.68 17.81 -5.32
CA ALA A 314 0.22 17.41 -4.26
C ALA A 314 0.61 15.94 -4.42
N GLY A 315 1.91 15.67 -4.38
CA GLY A 315 2.41 14.32 -4.49
C GLY A 315 3.79 14.22 -5.12
N SER A 316 4.28 12.99 -5.23
CA SER A 316 5.54 12.64 -5.88
C SER A 316 5.35 12.38 -7.39
N GLY A 317 6.44 12.47 -8.14
CA GLY A 317 6.48 12.15 -9.57
C GLY A 317 7.12 13.26 -10.40
N ASP A 318 7.46 12.94 -11.66
CA ASP A 318 7.99 13.93 -12.60
C ASP A 318 6.86 14.81 -13.15
N VAL A 319 6.89 16.07 -12.75
CA VAL A 319 5.89 17.07 -13.16
C VAL A 319 6.26 17.83 -14.44
N LYS A 320 7.41 17.53 -15.06
CA LYS A 320 7.88 18.31 -16.24
C LYS A 320 6.92 18.22 -17.40
N ALA A 321 6.47 17.01 -17.76
CA ALA A 321 5.51 16.80 -18.83
C ALA A 321 4.16 17.46 -18.55
N ILE A 322 3.68 17.34 -17.30
CA ILE A 322 2.43 17.97 -16.83
C ILE A 322 2.53 19.50 -16.98
N ARG A 323 3.63 20.09 -16.50
CA ARG A 323 3.87 21.55 -16.64
C ARG A 323 3.95 22.00 -18.09
N ALA A 324 4.65 21.24 -18.94
CA ALA A 324 4.77 21.56 -20.36
C ALA A 324 3.40 21.56 -21.06
N TYR A 325 2.57 20.54 -20.80
CA TYR A 325 1.22 20.46 -21.33
C TYR A 325 0.37 21.67 -20.88
N LEU A 326 0.30 21.94 -19.57
CA LEU A 326 -0.51 23.03 -19.02
C LEU A 326 0.00 24.42 -19.44
N HIS A 327 1.29 24.56 -19.74
CA HIS A 327 1.87 25.76 -20.32
C HIS A 327 1.40 25.95 -21.76
N ALA A 328 1.42 24.89 -22.58
CA ALA A 328 0.93 24.94 -23.95
C ALA A 328 -0.57 25.31 -24.02
N GLU A 329 -1.37 24.84 -23.07
CA GLU A 329 -2.78 25.19 -22.92
C GLU A 329 -3.02 26.60 -22.34
N GLY A 330 -1.96 27.32 -21.92
CA GLY A 330 -2.04 28.66 -21.34
C GLY A 330 -2.66 28.71 -19.93
N VAL A 331 -2.77 27.58 -19.24
CA VAL A 331 -3.44 27.49 -17.93
C VAL A 331 -2.49 27.29 -16.75
N LEU A 332 -1.21 27.08 -16.98
CA LEU A 332 -0.20 26.84 -15.95
C LEU A 332 -0.17 27.89 -14.82
N PRO A 333 -0.39 29.21 -15.03
CA PRO A 333 -0.42 30.21 -13.96
C PRO A 333 -1.48 29.95 -12.87
N ARG A 334 -2.51 29.14 -13.17
CA ARG A 334 -3.60 28.80 -12.25
C ARG A 334 -3.44 27.41 -11.63
N VAL A 335 -2.27 26.80 -11.79
CA VAL A 335 -1.96 25.50 -11.17
C VAL A 335 -0.86 25.68 -10.14
N ARG A 336 -1.02 25.04 -8.98
CA ARG A 336 -0.01 25.00 -7.92
C ARG A 336 0.45 23.57 -7.72
N PHE A 337 1.76 23.38 -7.72
CA PHE A 337 2.40 22.10 -7.41
C PHE A 337 3.00 22.21 -6.01
N LEU A 338 2.44 21.46 -5.06
CA LEU A 338 2.83 21.52 -3.65
C LEU A 338 3.98 20.56 -3.31
N GLY A 339 4.36 19.69 -4.28
CA GLY A 339 5.37 18.66 -4.04
C GLY A 339 4.82 17.48 -3.23
N ALA A 340 5.72 16.61 -2.80
CA ALA A 340 5.36 15.50 -1.93
C ALA A 340 4.98 16.05 -0.54
N MET A 341 3.83 15.61 -0.04
CA MET A 341 3.33 15.95 1.29
C MET A 341 3.19 14.68 2.12
N SER A 342 3.58 14.76 3.38
CA SER A 342 3.37 13.67 4.34
C SER A 342 1.90 13.49 4.70
N ASP A 343 1.14 14.60 4.72
CA ASP A 343 -0.30 14.59 4.97
C ASP A 343 -0.99 15.73 4.18
N VAL A 344 -2.11 15.41 3.56
CA VAL A 344 -2.94 16.35 2.78
C VAL A 344 -4.05 17.01 3.62
N ALA A 345 -4.21 16.61 4.87
CA ALA A 345 -5.29 17.07 5.74
C ALA A 345 -5.33 18.59 5.88
N SER A 346 -4.17 19.23 6.05
CA SER A 346 -4.08 20.70 6.16
C SER A 346 -4.55 21.42 4.90
N VAL A 347 -4.38 20.81 3.73
CA VAL A 347 -4.74 21.41 2.43
C VAL A 347 -6.21 21.21 2.09
N MET A 348 -6.85 20.15 2.63
CA MET A 348 -8.27 19.85 2.36
C MET A 348 -9.20 21.03 2.69
N GLY A 349 -8.84 21.88 3.67
CA GLY A 349 -9.63 23.06 4.03
C GLY A 349 -9.83 24.07 2.89
N VAL A 350 -8.88 24.20 1.96
CA VAL A 350 -8.95 25.14 0.83
C VAL A 350 -9.54 24.55 -0.44
N VAL A 351 -9.73 23.24 -0.51
CA VAL A 351 -10.27 22.52 -1.67
C VAL A 351 -11.80 22.60 -1.68
N ASP A 352 -12.38 22.93 -2.82
CA ASP A 352 -13.83 22.93 -3.04
C ASP A 352 -14.30 21.64 -3.75
N ILE A 353 -13.48 21.10 -4.65
CA ILE A 353 -13.80 19.95 -5.50
C ILE A 353 -12.55 19.07 -5.64
N TYR A 354 -12.70 17.76 -5.56
CA TYR A 354 -11.61 16.85 -5.86
C TYR A 354 -11.80 16.24 -7.25
N LEU A 355 -10.77 16.32 -8.07
CA LEU A 355 -10.74 15.75 -9.41
C LEU A 355 -9.95 14.43 -9.38
N ALA A 356 -10.65 13.31 -9.40
CA ALA A 356 -10.01 12.00 -9.38
C ALA A 356 -9.24 11.72 -10.67
N SER A 357 -7.99 11.25 -10.54
CA SER A 357 -7.17 10.86 -11.69
C SER A 357 -7.77 9.70 -12.47
N PHE A 358 -7.53 9.66 -13.78
CA PHE A 358 -7.87 8.54 -14.64
C PHE A 358 -6.82 8.37 -15.76
N PRO A 359 -6.65 7.14 -16.31
CA PRO A 359 -7.38 5.91 -15.97
C PRO A 359 -6.96 5.31 -14.62
N HIS A 360 -5.86 5.75 -14.02
CA HIS A 360 -5.31 5.16 -12.80
C HIS A 360 -5.99 5.71 -11.54
N PRO A 361 -6.44 4.85 -10.63
CA PRO A 361 -7.17 5.27 -9.43
C PRO A 361 -6.30 6.06 -8.45
N GLY A 362 -6.96 6.93 -7.67
CA GLY A 362 -6.34 7.82 -6.70
C GLY A 362 -6.12 7.22 -5.29
N ASP A 363 -6.59 6.01 -5.05
CA ASP A 363 -6.45 5.24 -3.80
C ASP A 363 -6.84 6.04 -2.52
N THR A 364 -5.97 6.04 -1.49
CA THR A 364 -6.20 6.67 -0.19
C THR A 364 -6.47 8.18 -0.28
N ALA A 365 -5.80 8.89 -1.18
CA ALA A 365 -5.96 10.34 -1.33
C ALA A 365 -7.38 10.74 -1.81
N LEU A 366 -7.99 9.89 -2.65
CA LEU A 366 -9.40 10.06 -3.03
C LEU A 366 -10.32 9.84 -1.83
N LEU A 367 -10.05 8.81 -1.03
CA LEU A 367 -10.84 8.48 0.15
C LEU A 367 -10.73 9.58 1.21
N ASP A 368 -9.55 10.20 1.35
CA ASP A 368 -9.34 11.38 2.18
C ASP A 368 -10.23 12.56 1.71
N ALA A 369 -10.34 12.78 0.40
CA ALA A 369 -11.20 13.83 -0.12
C ALA A 369 -12.69 13.54 0.15
N VAL A 370 -13.14 12.29 -0.01
CA VAL A 370 -14.51 11.86 0.33
C VAL A 370 -14.78 12.08 1.82
N GLY A 371 -13.85 11.68 2.70
CA GLY A 371 -13.98 11.85 4.15
C GLY A 371 -13.91 13.31 4.61
N ALA A 372 -13.18 14.16 3.90
CA ALA A 372 -13.19 15.60 4.11
C ALA A 372 -14.46 16.29 3.56
N GLY A 373 -15.44 15.54 3.10
CA GLY A 373 -16.69 16.06 2.55
C GLY A 373 -16.49 16.85 1.25
N LYS A 374 -15.47 16.52 0.44
CA LYS A 374 -15.28 17.18 -0.85
C LYS A 374 -16.03 16.42 -1.94
N PRO A 375 -16.84 17.06 -2.78
CA PRO A 375 -17.40 16.40 -3.95
C PRO A 375 -16.27 15.93 -4.86
N VAL A 376 -16.29 14.65 -5.22
CA VAL A 376 -15.26 13.99 -6.01
C VAL A 376 -15.81 13.66 -7.38
N VAL A 377 -15.25 14.24 -8.43
CA VAL A 377 -15.59 13.85 -9.82
C VAL A 377 -14.70 12.68 -10.22
N ALA A 378 -15.30 11.59 -10.68
CA ALA A 378 -14.59 10.40 -11.11
C ALA A 378 -15.12 9.85 -12.44
N LEU A 379 -14.22 9.20 -13.21
CA LEU A 379 -14.59 8.48 -14.41
C LEU A 379 -14.96 7.04 -14.08
N ARG A 380 -16.08 6.54 -14.63
CA ARG A 380 -16.54 5.17 -14.45
C ARG A 380 -15.95 4.27 -15.53
N TYR A 381 -15.51 3.09 -15.10
CA TYR A 381 -15.06 2.01 -15.96
C TYR A 381 -15.91 0.75 -15.73
N PRO A 382 -15.73 -0.32 -16.51
CA PRO A 382 -16.45 -1.56 -16.26
C PRO A 382 -16.23 -2.07 -14.82
N PRO A 383 -17.31 -2.50 -14.14
CA PRO A 383 -17.22 -3.03 -12.78
C PRO A 383 -16.22 -4.18 -12.67
N GLY A 384 -15.54 -4.28 -11.53
CA GLY A 384 -14.54 -5.33 -11.28
C GLY A 384 -13.18 -5.10 -11.95
N THR A 385 -12.99 -3.99 -12.68
CA THR A 385 -11.67 -3.61 -13.17
C THR A 385 -10.96 -2.71 -12.15
N PRO A 386 -9.61 -2.77 -12.04
CA PRO A 386 -8.87 -1.87 -11.14
C PRO A 386 -9.11 -0.39 -11.45
N TYR A 387 -9.41 -0.05 -12.70
CA TYR A 387 -9.69 1.32 -13.12
C TYR A 387 -11.00 1.89 -12.57
N ASN A 388 -11.96 1.02 -12.16
CA ASN A 388 -13.25 1.45 -11.62
C ASN A 388 -13.20 1.79 -10.12
N ALA A 389 -12.10 1.58 -9.44
CA ALA A 389 -11.98 1.76 -7.99
C ALA A 389 -12.38 3.17 -7.51
N ASN A 390 -12.04 4.22 -8.27
CA ASN A 390 -12.47 5.58 -7.96
C ASN A 390 -14.01 5.71 -7.95
N ALA A 391 -14.67 5.17 -8.98
CA ALA A 391 -16.12 5.24 -9.09
C ALA A 391 -16.82 4.45 -7.97
N GLU A 392 -16.26 3.31 -7.59
CA GLU A 392 -16.76 2.48 -6.48
C GLU A 392 -16.61 3.18 -5.13
N MET A 393 -15.47 3.86 -4.89
CA MET A 393 -15.27 4.64 -3.66
C MET A 393 -16.20 5.87 -3.61
N VAL A 394 -16.36 6.60 -4.70
CA VAL A 394 -17.26 7.77 -4.75
C VAL A 394 -18.72 7.35 -4.60
N GLY A 395 -19.20 6.41 -5.39
CA GLY A 395 -20.54 5.79 -5.31
C GLY A 395 -21.73 6.72 -5.39
N VAL A 396 -21.54 8.00 -5.73
CA VAL A 396 -22.59 9.02 -5.91
C VAL A 396 -22.81 9.22 -7.40
N PRO A 397 -23.92 8.75 -7.98
CA PRO A 397 -24.11 8.69 -9.44
C PRO A 397 -23.89 10.01 -10.17
N GLU A 398 -24.30 11.13 -9.58
CA GLU A 398 -24.20 12.47 -10.16
C GLU A 398 -22.77 13.00 -10.26
N LEU A 399 -21.80 12.32 -9.64
CA LEU A 399 -20.37 12.64 -9.64
C LEU A 399 -19.57 11.70 -10.53
N LEU A 400 -20.23 10.71 -11.14
CA LEU A 400 -19.61 9.67 -11.94
C LEU A 400 -19.86 9.88 -13.42
N ALA A 401 -18.81 10.22 -14.15
CA ALA A 401 -18.82 10.38 -15.59
C ALA A 401 -18.65 9.03 -16.31
N SER A 402 -19.29 8.85 -17.46
CA SER A 402 -19.13 7.69 -18.34
C SER A 402 -18.10 7.94 -19.45
N ARG A 403 -17.69 9.19 -19.65
CA ARG A 403 -16.73 9.65 -20.67
C ARG A 403 -16.04 10.95 -20.22
N GLU A 404 -14.91 11.25 -20.80
CA GLU A 404 -14.08 12.42 -20.44
C GLU A 404 -14.82 13.75 -20.55
N ALA A 405 -15.60 13.94 -21.60
CA ALA A 405 -16.40 15.18 -21.77
C ALA A 405 -17.42 15.35 -20.62
N GLU A 406 -18.09 14.29 -20.20
CA GLU A 406 -19.01 14.33 -19.06
C GLU A 406 -18.28 14.62 -17.74
N TYR A 407 -17.03 14.13 -17.58
CA TYR A 407 -16.19 14.45 -16.44
C TYR A 407 -15.96 15.97 -16.32
N SER A 408 -15.56 16.60 -17.42
CA SER A 408 -15.41 18.07 -17.49
C SER A 408 -16.74 18.78 -17.20
N GLU A 409 -17.86 18.32 -17.76
CA GLU A 409 -19.19 18.91 -17.55
C GLU A 409 -19.62 18.86 -16.08
N ILE A 410 -19.43 17.71 -15.40
CA ILE A 410 -19.73 17.57 -13.97
C ILE A 410 -18.87 18.51 -13.16
N ALA A 411 -17.56 18.55 -13.39
CA ALA A 411 -16.66 19.46 -12.69
C ALA A 411 -17.07 20.93 -12.89
N MET A 412 -17.36 21.33 -14.12
CA MET A 412 -17.79 22.69 -14.45
C MET A 412 -19.12 23.07 -13.81
N ARG A 413 -20.07 22.12 -13.70
CA ARG A 413 -21.32 22.30 -12.97
C ARG A 413 -21.04 22.59 -11.50
N LEU A 414 -20.21 21.78 -10.83
CA LEU A 414 -19.86 21.97 -9.42
C LEU A 414 -19.10 23.26 -9.15
N ILE A 415 -18.28 23.75 -10.11
CA ILE A 415 -17.61 25.06 -9.99
C ILE A 415 -18.62 26.20 -10.03
N ARG A 416 -19.59 26.14 -10.92
CA ARG A 416 -20.56 27.18 -11.22
C ARG A 416 -21.69 27.25 -10.19
N ASP A 417 -22.17 26.06 -9.78
CA ASP A 417 -23.34 25.90 -8.93
C ASP A 417 -22.91 25.49 -7.51
N ARG A 418 -23.03 26.45 -6.59
CA ARG A 418 -22.69 26.23 -5.18
C ARG A 418 -23.64 25.26 -4.49
N GLU A 419 -24.92 25.33 -4.79
CA GLU A 419 -25.93 24.46 -4.17
C GLU A 419 -25.73 22.99 -4.60
N ALA A 420 -25.50 22.75 -5.90
CA ALA A 420 -25.15 21.43 -6.43
C ALA A 420 -23.87 20.89 -5.77
N ARG A 421 -22.86 21.75 -5.55
CA ARG A 421 -21.62 21.39 -4.88
C ARG A 421 -21.83 21.01 -3.43
N GLU A 422 -22.61 21.78 -2.67
CA GLU A 422 -22.93 21.51 -1.27
C GLU A 422 -23.76 20.22 -1.11
N LYS A 423 -24.73 19.99 -2.00
CA LYS A 423 -25.49 18.74 -2.04
C LYS A 423 -24.61 17.53 -2.33
N ALA A 424 -23.72 17.64 -3.29
CA ALA A 424 -22.77 16.59 -3.63
C ALA A 424 -21.79 16.30 -2.47
N ALA A 425 -21.30 17.35 -1.79
CA ALA A 425 -20.46 17.24 -0.60
C ALA A 425 -21.16 16.47 0.53
N ALA A 426 -22.43 16.79 0.81
CA ALA A 426 -23.20 16.08 1.81
C ALA A 426 -23.42 14.60 1.46
N ALA A 427 -23.65 14.31 0.18
CA ALA A 427 -23.86 12.93 -0.27
C ALA A 427 -22.60 12.05 -0.13
N VAL A 428 -21.41 12.57 -0.52
CA VAL A 428 -20.16 11.83 -0.36
C VAL A 428 -19.80 11.65 1.11
N LEU A 429 -20.00 12.67 1.94
CA LEU A 429 -19.75 12.59 3.39
C LEU A 429 -20.67 11.58 4.08
N ALA A 430 -21.96 11.54 3.74
CA ALA A 430 -22.89 10.57 4.28
C ALA A 430 -22.47 9.12 3.94
N ARG A 431 -21.99 8.90 2.70
CA ARG A 431 -21.45 7.62 2.29
C ARG A 431 -20.18 7.27 3.06
N PHE A 432 -19.25 8.23 3.22
CA PHE A 432 -18.02 8.04 3.99
C PHE A 432 -18.35 7.58 5.41
N GLN A 433 -19.21 8.28 6.11
CA GLN A 433 -19.60 7.95 7.49
C GLN A 433 -20.16 6.53 7.62
N LYS A 434 -20.92 6.08 6.61
CA LYS A 434 -21.51 4.74 6.60
C LYS A 434 -20.52 3.64 6.26
N GLU A 435 -19.62 3.86 5.28
CA GLU A 435 -18.86 2.80 4.64
C GLU A 435 -17.36 2.86 4.90
N PHE A 436 -16.79 4.06 5.09
CA PHE A 436 -15.34 4.26 5.08
C PHE A 436 -14.78 4.93 6.33
N HIS A 437 -15.64 5.38 7.22
CA HIS A 437 -15.20 5.90 8.52
C HIS A 437 -14.48 4.79 9.31
N PRO A 438 -13.38 5.08 10.04
CA PRO A 438 -12.62 4.07 10.77
C PRO A 438 -13.45 3.15 11.65
N SER A 439 -14.48 3.66 12.32
CA SER A 439 -15.36 2.86 13.18
C SER A 439 -16.12 1.75 12.44
N SER A 440 -16.25 1.82 11.12
CA SER A 440 -16.89 0.80 10.30
C SER A 440 -15.98 -0.41 9.99
N LEU A 441 -14.64 -0.27 10.16
CA LEU A 441 -13.67 -1.30 9.78
C LEU A 441 -13.87 -2.60 10.55
N GLY A 442 -13.90 -2.52 11.88
CA GLY A 442 -14.07 -3.68 12.74
C GLY A 442 -15.32 -4.50 12.38
N PRO A 443 -16.54 -3.90 12.37
CA PRO A 443 -17.75 -4.59 11.95
C PRO A 443 -17.69 -5.22 10.56
N ARG A 444 -17.01 -4.59 9.61
CA ARG A 444 -16.87 -5.12 8.25
C ARG A 444 -16.01 -6.39 8.22
N TYR A 445 -14.87 -6.38 8.92
CA TYR A 445 -14.04 -7.57 9.04
C TYR A 445 -14.69 -8.66 9.86
N LEU A 446 -15.35 -8.33 10.97
CA LEU A 446 -16.05 -9.32 11.79
C LEU A 446 -17.13 -10.05 11.01
N ARG A 447 -17.86 -9.37 10.13
CA ARG A 447 -18.85 -10.01 9.25
C ARG A 447 -18.22 -11.06 8.35
N LEU A 448 -17.08 -10.75 7.70
CA LEU A 448 -16.36 -11.71 6.87
C LEU A 448 -15.85 -12.92 7.67
N VAL A 449 -15.42 -12.68 8.91
CA VAL A 449 -14.97 -13.75 9.81
C VAL A 449 -16.15 -14.64 10.25
N GLU A 450 -17.31 -14.04 10.57
CA GLU A 450 -18.51 -14.79 10.93
C GLU A 450 -19.02 -15.66 9.77
N GLU A 451 -19.01 -15.16 8.54
CA GLU A 451 -19.36 -15.94 7.36
C GLU A 451 -18.50 -17.21 7.22
N VAL A 452 -17.20 -17.13 7.53
CA VAL A 452 -16.31 -18.29 7.54
C VAL A 452 -16.62 -19.23 8.70
N ARG A 453 -16.89 -18.67 9.88
CA ARG A 453 -17.21 -19.45 11.07
C ARG A 453 -18.49 -20.26 10.93
N GLU A 454 -19.50 -19.72 10.25
CA GLU A 454 -20.79 -20.38 10.03
C GLU A 454 -20.73 -21.47 8.94
N ASN A 455 -19.77 -21.38 8.03
CA ASN A 455 -19.57 -22.31 6.93
C ASN A 455 -18.62 -23.49 7.24
N HIS A 456 -18.08 -23.53 8.43
CA HIS A 456 -17.18 -24.57 8.97
C HIS A 456 -17.74 -25.20 10.24
#